data_75399842fc64da85da1b3981d5a528e1
#
_entry.id   75399842fc64da85da1b3981d5a528e1
#
_cell.length_a   1.000
_cell.length_b   1.000
_cell.length_c   1.000
_cell.angle_alpha   90.00
_cell.angle_beta   90.00
_cell.angle_gamma   90.00
#
_symmetry.space_group_name_H-M   'P 1'
#
loop_
_entity.id
_entity.type
_entity.pdbx_description
1 polymer ?
#
loop_
_entity_poly.entity_id
_entity_poly.type
_entity_poly.pdbx_seq_one_letter_code
_entity_poly.pdbx_strand_id
1 'polypeptide(L)'
;NGEFILRIEDTDQSRKVDSADSKIIDQLNYFNIDFDEGPNKNEKFGPYYQSQRLQLYKKHYIDLIKNKKAYICVEHNGNLIPEFDVDLALEKIKTSKFVVKLLINSDKKISIYDELRGDVEFDLSLIDDPIIIKSDGFPTYHFANVIDDHYMKISHVIRGEEWLSS
;
A
#
# COMPACT_ATOMS: atom_id res chain seq x y z
N ASN A 1 17.98 -7.80 18.40
CA ASN A 1 17.57 -6.52 19.02
C ASN A 1 16.95 -5.65 17.95
N GLY A 2 15.67 -5.36 18.05
CA GLY A 2 14.90 -4.49 17.16
C GLY A 2 13.65 -4.00 17.89
N GLU A 3 12.87 -3.15 17.23
CA GLU A 3 11.57 -2.69 17.72
C GLU A 3 10.46 -3.50 17.02
N PHE A 4 9.49 -3.99 17.76
CA PHE A 4 8.31 -4.68 17.24
C PHE A 4 7.15 -3.70 17.11
N ILE A 5 6.74 -3.45 15.89
CA ILE A 5 5.65 -2.54 15.55
C ILE A 5 4.40 -3.35 15.20
N LEU A 6 3.27 -3.06 15.84
CA LEU A 6 1.96 -3.57 15.46
C LEU A 6 1.26 -2.54 14.56
N ARG A 7 1.04 -2.89 13.28
CA ARG A 7 0.29 -2.09 12.32
C ARG A 7 -1.01 -2.77 11.94
N ILE A 8 -2.11 -2.03 11.98
CA ILE A 8 -3.44 -2.51 11.63
C ILE A 8 -3.74 -2.14 10.17
N GLU A 9 -3.88 -3.15 9.34
CA GLU A 9 -4.10 -3.02 7.90
C GLU A 9 -5.60 -3.04 7.58
N ASP A 10 -6.29 -1.97 7.91
CA ASP A 10 -7.74 -1.79 7.82
C ASP A 10 -8.20 -1.02 6.56
N THR A 11 -7.48 -1.19 5.43
CA THR A 11 -7.82 -0.51 4.16
C THR A 11 -8.99 -1.16 3.41
N ASP A 12 -9.40 -2.37 3.79
CA ASP A 12 -10.58 -3.03 3.23
C ASP A 12 -11.80 -2.83 4.15
N GLN A 13 -12.56 -1.78 3.87
CA GLN A 13 -13.74 -1.42 4.66
C GLN A 13 -14.87 -2.44 4.55
N SER A 14 -14.91 -3.25 3.49
CA SER A 14 -15.94 -4.27 3.30
C SER A 14 -15.72 -5.50 4.19
N ARG A 15 -14.49 -5.75 4.60
CA ARG A 15 -14.09 -6.88 5.47
C ARG A 15 -13.78 -6.45 6.90
N LYS A 16 -14.10 -5.21 7.26
CA LYS A 16 -13.87 -4.71 8.61
C LYS A 16 -14.70 -5.49 9.62
N VAL A 17 -14.02 -6.13 10.57
CA VAL A 17 -14.62 -6.82 11.69
C VAL A 17 -14.49 -5.94 12.92
N ASP A 18 -15.62 -5.63 13.56
CA ASP A 18 -15.60 -4.83 14.79
C ASP A 18 -14.75 -5.50 15.87
N SER A 19 -13.92 -4.70 16.52
CA SER A 19 -13.01 -5.14 17.58
C SER A 19 -11.94 -6.17 17.14
N ALA A 20 -11.65 -6.30 15.84
CA ALA A 20 -10.60 -7.22 15.37
C ALA A 20 -9.22 -6.82 15.91
N ASP A 21 -8.95 -5.52 15.98
CA ASP A 21 -7.71 -4.94 16.52
C ASP A 21 -7.52 -5.26 18.00
N SER A 22 -8.56 -5.07 18.82
CA SER A 22 -8.50 -5.43 20.25
C SER A 22 -8.30 -6.93 20.44
N LYS A 23 -8.97 -7.79 19.65
CA LYS A 23 -8.76 -9.23 19.70
C LYS A 23 -7.33 -9.64 19.34
N ILE A 24 -6.71 -8.98 18.36
CA ILE A 24 -5.30 -9.21 18.01
C ILE A 24 -4.41 -8.86 19.20
N ILE A 25 -4.63 -7.70 19.82
CA ILE A 25 -3.87 -7.25 20.98
C ILE A 25 -4.05 -8.21 22.17
N ASP A 26 -5.29 -8.64 22.44
CA ASP A 26 -5.59 -9.60 23.50
C ASP A 26 -4.89 -10.95 23.26
N GLN A 27 -4.84 -11.43 22.01
CA GLN A 27 -4.11 -12.64 21.66
C GLN A 27 -2.61 -12.50 21.85
N LEU A 28 -2.00 -11.39 21.43
CA LEU A 28 -0.60 -11.11 21.66
C LEU A 28 -0.27 -11.13 23.18
N ASN A 29 -1.11 -10.45 23.97
CA ASN A 29 -0.98 -10.43 25.41
C ASN A 29 -1.13 -11.83 26.04
N TYR A 30 -2.06 -12.65 25.55
CA TYR A 30 -2.24 -14.03 26.02
C TYR A 30 -0.99 -14.90 25.80
N PHE A 31 -0.26 -14.68 24.69
CA PHE A 31 0.98 -15.37 24.41
C PHE A 31 2.22 -14.69 25.00
N ASN A 32 2.05 -13.65 25.81
CA ASN A 32 3.14 -12.81 26.34
C ASN A 32 4.05 -12.24 25.24
N ILE A 33 3.46 -11.91 24.09
CA ILE A 33 4.13 -11.21 23.01
C ILE A 33 3.82 -9.73 23.14
N ASP A 34 4.80 -8.96 23.63
CA ASP A 34 4.68 -7.53 23.77
C ASP A 34 5.22 -6.82 22.52
N PHE A 35 4.55 -5.74 22.08
CA PHE A 35 5.02 -4.90 20.99
C PHE A 35 5.50 -3.56 21.55
N ASP A 36 6.49 -2.96 20.90
CA ASP A 36 7.11 -1.70 21.35
C ASP A 36 6.30 -0.49 20.91
N GLU A 37 5.71 -0.56 19.71
CA GLU A 37 4.90 0.49 19.11
C GLU A 37 3.63 -0.07 18.48
N GLY A 38 2.55 0.69 18.53
CA GLY A 38 1.27 0.25 17.94
C GLY A 38 0.08 1.06 18.44
N PRO A 39 -1.15 0.62 18.16
CA PRO A 39 -2.35 1.25 18.65
C PRO A 39 -2.31 1.42 20.18
N ASN A 40 -2.52 2.65 20.64
CA ASN A 40 -2.53 3.03 22.06
C ASN A 40 -1.18 2.81 22.81
N LYS A 41 -0.08 2.63 22.09
CA LYS A 41 1.22 2.42 22.71
C LYS A 41 2.31 3.06 21.86
N ASN A 42 3.08 3.99 22.42
CA ASN A 42 4.16 4.75 21.80
C ASN A 42 3.86 5.19 20.35
N GLU A 43 4.03 6.45 19.99
CA GLU A 43 3.57 7.00 18.71
C GLU A 43 4.71 7.57 17.84
N LYS A 44 5.89 6.97 17.89
CA LYS A 44 7.06 7.45 17.14
C LYS A 44 6.83 7.44 15.64
N PHE A 45 6.18 6.39 15.10
CA PHE A 45 5.88 6.22 13.68
C PHE A 45 4.39 6.22 13.36
N GLY A 46 3.54 6.49 14.35
CA GLY A 46 2.08 6.51 14.21
C GLY A 46 1.54 7.48 13.15
N PRO A 47 0.25 7.42 12.86
CA PRO A 47 -0.73 6.47 13.39
C PRO A 47 -0.53 5.05 12.83
N TYR A 48 -0.99 4.03 13.58
CA TYR A 48 -0.75 2.61 13.24
C TYR A 48 -1.94 1.92 12.57
N TYR A 49 -3.04 2.64 12.36
CA TYR A 49 -4.15 2.22 11.50
C TYR A 49 -3.93 2.78 10.10
N GLN A 50 -3.91 1.94 9.07
CA GLN A 50 -3.71 2.41 7.70
C GLN A 50 -4.82 3.35 7.24
N SER A 51 -6.06 3.15 7.70
CA SER A 51 -7.19 4.07 7.44
C SER A 51 -6.96 5.50 7.93
N GLN A 52 -6.11 5.70 8.93
CA GLN A 52 -5.76 7.03 9.47
C GLN A 52 -4.61 7.69 8.69
N ARG A 53 -3.98 7.00 7.74
CA ARG A 53 -2.81 7.46 6.98
C ARG A 53 -3.16 7.90 5.55
N LEU A 54 -4.44 8.02 5.20
CA LEU A 54 -4.90 8.32 3.85
C LEU A 54 -4.27 9.58 3.24
N GLN A 55 -3.98 10.61 4.03
CA GLN A 55 -3.33 11.82 3.55
C GLN A 55 -1.87 11.57 3.13
N LEU A 56 -1.18 10.66 3.82
CA LEU A 56 0.17 10.25 3.45
C LEU A 56 0.14 9.53 2.09
N TYR A 57 -0.75 8.56 1.91
CA TYR A 57 -0.91 7.85 0.64
C TYR A 57 -1.31 8.78 -0.49
N LYS A 58 -2.21 9.74 -0.20
CA LYS A 58 -2.63 10.76 -1.17
C LYS A 58 -1.45 11.59 -1.69
N LYS A 59 -0.57 12.03 -0.79
CA LYS A 59 0.65 12.74 -1.18
C LYS A 59 1.47 11.92 -2.17
N HIS A 60 1.69 10.64 -1.87
CA HIS A 60 2.53 9.76 -2.69
C HIS A 60 1.93 9.47 -4.06
N TYR A 61 0.62 9.14 -4.16
CA TYR A 61 0.06 8.88 -5.48
C TYR A 61 -0.04 10.15 -6.34
N ILE A 62 -0.28 11.31 -5.73
CA ILE A 62 -0.24 12.59 -6.45
C ILE A 62 1.18 12.86 -7.00
N ASP A 63 2.20 12.59 -6.20
CA ASP A 63 3.59 12.75 -6.65
C ASP A 63 3.94 11.77 -7.78
N LEU A 64 3.44 10.52 -7.73
CA LEU A 64 3.59 9.56 -8.82
C LEU A 64 2.92 10.04 -10.11
N ILE A 65 1.70 10.60 -10.04
CA ILE A 65 0.99 11.16 -11.20
C ILE A 65 1.78 12.34 -11.79
N LYS A 66 2.22 13.29 -10.96
CA LYS A 66 3.01 14.44 -11.39
C LYS A 66 4.31 14.03 -12.10
N ASN A 67 4.92 12.94 -11.64
CA ASN A 67 6.14 12.39 -12.23
C ASN A 67 5.88 11.40 -13.39
N LYS A 68 4.62 11.28 -13.84
CA LYS A 68 4.21 10.38 -14.93
C LYS A 68 4.56 8.90 -14.66
N LYS A 69 4.58 8.51 -13.40
CA LYS A 69 4.79 7.12 -12.95
C LYS A 69 3.47 6.44 -12.57
N ALA A 70 2.39 7.17 -12.54
CA ALA A 70 1.04 6.68 -12.34
C ALA A 70 0.07 7.51 -13.16
N TYR A 71 -1.12 6.97 -13.41
CA TYR A 71 -2.21 7.65 -14.10
C TYR A 71 -3.53 7.30 -13.42
N ILE A 72 -4.58 8.07 -13.70
CA ILE A 72 -5.91 7.74 -13.22
C ILE A 72 -6.73 7.04 -14.30
N CYS A 73 -7.67 6.20 -13.85
CA CYS A 73 -8.77 5.77 -14.70
C CYS A 73 -10.07 6.30 -14.10
N VAL A 74 -10.80 7.07 -14.87
CA VAL A 74 -12.09 7.65 -14.46
C VAL A 74 -13.22 6.70 -14.81
N GLU A 75 -14.14 6.48 -13.88
CA GLU A 75 -15.32 5.66 -14.13
C GLU A 75 -16.32 6.42 -14.98
N HIS A 76 -16.67 5.85 -16.13
CA HIS A 76 -17.72 6.36 -17.02
C HIS A 76 -18.58 5.21 -17.52
N ASN A 77 -19.87 5.21 -17.18
CA ASN A 77 -20.83 4.15 -17.57
C ASN A 77 -20.35 2.72 -17.25
N GLY A 78 -19.70 2.53 -16.10
CA GLY A 78 -19.19 1.24 -15.66
C GLY A 78 -17.83 0.83 -16.29
N ASN A 79 -17.26 1.66 -17.15
CA ASN A 79 -15.93 1.46 -17.72
C ASN A 79 -14.89 2.38 -17.07
N LEU A 80 -13.67 1.90 -16.99
CA LEU A 80 -12.53 2.69 -16.51
C LEU A 80 -11.78 3.25 -17.73
N ILE A 81 -11.84 4.58 -17.90
CA ILE A 81 -11.20 5.30 -19.01
C ILE A 81 -9.92 5.93 -18.50
N PRO A 82 -8.73 5.57 -19.07
CA PRO A 82 -7.46 6.11 -18.62
C PRO A 82 -7.31 7.60 -18.98
N GLU A 83 -6.67 8.35 -18.07
CA GLU A 83 -6.29 9.74 -18.25
C GLU A 83 -4.82 9.89 -17.90
N PHE A 84 -4.01 10.22 -18.90
CA PHE A 84 -2.56 10.37 -18.79
C PHE A 84 -2.10 11.82 -18.71
N ASP A 85 -2.99 12.77 -19.05
CA ASP A 85 -2.68 14.19 -18.88
C ASP A 85 -2.69 14.54 -17.39
N VAL A 86 -1.57 15.10 -16.92
CA VAL A 86 -1.36 15.35 -15.49
C VAL A 86 -2.33 16.40 -14.94
N ASP A 87 -2.56 17.48 -15.68
CA ASP A 87 -3.40 18.59 -15.20
C ASP A 87 -4.87 18.17 -15.19
N LEU A 88 -5.32 17.47 -16.22
CA LEU A 88 -6.67 16.90 -16.28
C LEU A 88 -6.87 15.83 -15.21
N ALA A 89 -5.87 14.97 -14.97
CA ALA A 89 -5.93 13.97 -13.89
C ALA A 89 -6.09 14.62 -12.52
N LEU A 90 -5.31 15.67 -12.23
CA LEU A 90 -5.39 16.39 -10.94
C LEU A 90 -6.71 17.15 -10.77
N GLU A 91 -7.35 17.58 -11.85
CA GLU A 91 -8.70 18.16 -11.83
C GLU A 91 -9.76 17.09 -11.59
N LYS A 92 -9.72 15.98 -12.35
CA LYS A 92 -10.69 14.87 -12.27
C LYS A 92 -10.68 14.16 -10.91
N ILE A 93 -9.53 14.07 -10.24
CA ILE A 93 -9.44 13.55 -8.86
C ILE A 93 -10.35 14.29 -7.87
N LYS A 94 -10.67 15.56 -8.14
CA LYS A 94 -11.52 16.37 -7.26
C LYS A 94 -13.02 16.24 -7.56
N THR A 95 -13.36 15.81 -8.76
CA THR A 95 -14.73 15.92 -9.31
C THR A 95 -15.33 14.60 -9.75
N SER A 96 -14.52 13.55 -9.91
CA SER A 96 -14.95 12.29 -10.50
C SER A 96 -14.60 11.11 -9.60
N LYS A 97 -15.30 9.98 -9.80
CA LYS A 97 -14.91 8.70 -9.23
C LYS A 97 -13.80 8.10 -10.09
N PHE A 98 -12.69 7.70 -9.47
CA PHE A 98 -11.50 7.26 -10.17
C PHE A 98 -10.78 6.13 -9.42
N VAL A 99 -9.89 5.46 -10.10
CA VAL A 99 -8.84 4.63 -9.51
C VAL A 99 -7.48 5.16 -9.97
N VAL A 100 -6.42 4.91 -9.22
CA VAL A 100 -5.05 5.21 -9.64
C VAL A 100 -4.34 3.91 -9.99
N LYS A 101 -3.71 3.87 -11.16
CA LYS A 101 -2.87 2.77 -11.61
C LYS A 101 -1.41 3.19 -11.65
N LEU A 102 -0.53 2.30 -11.20
CA LEU A 102 0.91 2.47 -11.34
C LEU A 102 1.29 2.14 -12.79
N LEU A 103 2.05 3.01 -13.45
CA LEU A 103 2.53 2.77 -14.80
C LEU A 103 3.78 1.86 -14.74
N ILE A 104 3.64 0.65 -15.26
CA ILE A 104 4.73 -0.33 -15.33
C ILE A 104 5.51 -0.12 -16.63
N ASN A 105 6.83 -0.01 -16.53
CA ASN A 105 7.68 -0.01 -17.71
C ASN A 105 7.97 -1.45 -18.12
N SER A 106 7.15 -1.97 -19.05
CA SER A 106 7.20 -3.36 -19.53
C SER A 106 8.51 -3.76 -20.23
N ASP A 107 9.35 -2.79 -20.63
CA ASP A 107 10.63 -3.07 -21.28
C ASP A 107 11.76 -3.40 -20.31
N LYS A 108 11.46 -3.44 -19.02
CA LYS A 108 12.45 -3.63 -17.95
C LYS A 108 12.25 -4.93 -17.22
N LYS A 109 13.36 -5.41 -16.66
CA LYS A 109 13.39 -6.45 -15.64
C LYS A 109 13.79 -5.82 -14.31
N ILE A 110 13.27 -6.36 -13.22
CA ILE A 110 13.66 -6.00 -11.86
C ILE A 110 14.34 -7.22 -11.24
N SER A 111 15.53 -7.00 -10.67
CA SER A 111 16.22 -7.99 -9.87
C SER A 111 16.18 -7.55 -8.40
N ILE A 112 15.80 -8.46 -7.53
CA ILE A 112 15.83 -8.27 -6.07
C ILE A 112 16.69 -9.37 -5.46
N TYR A 113 17.39 -9.05 -4.39
CA TYR A 113 18.10 -10.04 -3.61
C TYR A 113 17.22 -10.52 -2.46
N ASP A 114 16.88 -11.82 -2.45
CA ASP A 114 16.16 -12.48 -1.36
C ASP A 114 17.15 -13.23 -0.50
N GLU A 115 17.09 -13.07 0.83
CA GLU A 115 18.03 -13.67 1.77
C GLU A 115 18.04 -15.22 1.74
N LEU A 116 16.94 -15.84 1.32
CA LEU A 116 16.83 -17.30 1.26
C LEU A 116 17.03 -17.85 -0.17
N ARG A 117 16.69 -17.06 -1.21
CA ARG A 117 16.66 -17.50 -2.61
C ARG A 117 17.77 -16.92 -3.46
N GLY A 118 18.51 -15.92 -2.94
CA GLY A 118 19.49 -15.16 -3.70
C GLY A 118 18.84 -14.19 -4.69
N ASP A 119 19.44 -14.00 -5.85
CA ASP A 119 18.94 -13.09 -6.88
C ASP A 119 17.68 -13.65 -7.55
N VAL A 120 16.59 -12.90 -7.46
CA VAL A 120 15.30 -13.20 -8.11
C VAL A 120 14.99 -12.10 -9.14
N GLU A 121 14.74 -12.50 -10.39
CA GLU A 121 14.45 -11.58 -11.48
C GLU A 121 12.96 -11.66 -11.87
N PHE A 122 12.34 -10.50 -12.07
CA PHE A 122 10.97 -10.37 -12.54
C PHE A 122 10.94 -9.65 -13.89
N ASP A 123 10.24 -10.25 -14.85
CA ASP A 123 9.99 -9.65 -16.17
C ASP A 123 8.73 -8.78 -16.07
N LEU A 124 8.90 -7.46 -16.17
CA LEU A 124 7.80 -6.51 -16.06
C LEU A 124 6.84 -6.56 -17.27
N SER A 125 7.22 -7.20 -18.37
CA SER A 125 6.30 -7.40 -19.51
C SER A 125 5.12 -8.32 -19.20
N LEU A 126 5.23 -9.09 -18.12
CA LEU A 126 4.19 -10.03 -17.65
C LEU A 126 3.28 -9.41 -16.59
N ILE A 127 3.52 -8.15 -16.21
CA ILE A 127 2.79 -7.47 -15.13
C ILE A 127 1.96 -6.34 -15.72
N ASP A 128 0.65 -6.41 -15.56
CA ASP A 128 -0.25 -5.31 -15.89
C ASP A 128 -0.09 -4.15 -14.91
N ASP A 129 -0.47 -2.95 -15.33
CA ASP A 129 -0.50 -1.76 -14.46
C ASP A 129 -1.43 -1.98 -13.27
N PRO A 130 -0.91 -2.18 -12.05
CA PRO A 130 -1.73 -2.50 -10.89
C PRO A 130 -2.48 -1.27 -10.38
N ILE A 131 -3.68 -1.50 -9.85
CA ILE A 131 -4.40 -0.47 -9.11
C ILE A 131 -3.69 -0.24 -7.77
N ILE A 132 -3.31 1.00 -7.50
CA ILE A 132 -2.70 1.41 -6.23
C ILE A 132 -3.66 2.17 -5.32
N ILE A 133 -4.66 2.87 -5.90
CA ILE A 133 -5.77 3.50 -5.17
C ILE A 133 -7.08 2.99 -5.76
N LYS A 134 -7.93 2.49 -4.89
CA LYS A 134 -9.27 1.97 -5.22
C LYS A 134 -10.28 3.10 -5.43
N SER A 135 -11.41 2.79 -6.02
CA SER A 135 -12.47 3.76 -6.29
C SER A 135 -13.15 4.33 -5.03
N ASP A 136 -12.97 3.69 -3.88
CA ASP A 136 -13.38 4.18 -2.57
C ASP A 136 -12.37 5.15 -1.93
N GLY A 137 -11.25 5.42 -2.61
CA GLY A 137 -10.18 6.31 -2.16
C GLY A 137 -9.16 5.64 -1.24
N PHE A 138 -9.35 4.38 -0.88
CA PHE A 138 -8.38 3.64 -0.08
C PHE A 138 -7.26 3.05 -0.95
N PRO A 139 -6.03 2.97 -0.42
CA PRO A 139 -4.94 2.29 -1.12
C PRO A 139 -5.19 0.78 -1.18
N THR A 140 -4.57 0.14 -2.17
CA THR A 140 -4.40 -1.31 -2.14
C THR A 140 -3.35 -1.69 -1.11
N TYR A 141 -3.37 -2.96 -0.68
CA TYR A 141 -2.39 -3.53 0.25
C TYR A 141 -0.94 -3.23 -0.17
N HIS A 142 -0.60 -3.53 -1.42
CA HIS A 142 0.76 -3.34 -1.94
C HIS A 142 1.24 -1.90 -1.85
N PHE A 143 0.39 -0.94 -2.17
CA PHE A 143 0.75 0.47 -2.11
C PHE A 143 0.89 0.98 -0.68
N ALA A 144 -0.04 0.63 0.20
CA ALA A 144 0.00 1.05 1.60
C ALA A 144 1.25 0.51 2.30
N ASN A 145 1.55 -0.79 2.14
CA ASN A 145 2.66 -1.43 2.81
C ASN A 145 4.02 -0.84 2.42
N VAL A 146 4.27 -0.63 1.13
CA VAL A 146 5.54 -0.05 0.67
C VAL A 146 5.79 1.33 1.30
N ILE A 147 4.76 2.16 1.38
CA ILE A 147 4.85 3.49 1.99
C ILE A 147 5.07 3.37 3.49
N ASP A 148 4.30 2.53 4.17
CA ASP A 148 4.36 2.38 5.62
C ASP A 148 5.68 1.76 6.06
N ASP A 149 6.15 0.73 5.38
CA ASP A 149 7.44 0.09 5.65
C ASP A 149 8.59 1.10 5.53
N HIS A 150 8.54 1.97 4.50
CA HIS A 150 9.51 3.05 4.35
C HIS A 150 9.47 4.04 5.53
N TYR A 151 8.29 4.55 5.90
CA TYR A 151 8.14 5.53 6.98
C TYR A 151 8.35 4.95 8.37
N MET A 152 8.00 3.70 8.57
CA MET A 152 8.21 2.96 9.82
C MET A 152 9.62 2.34 9.90
N LYS A 153 10.45 2.53 8.85
CA LYS A 153 11.86 2.07 8.80
C LYS A 153 11.99 0.56 8.97
N ILE A 154 11.07 -0.19 8.37
CA ILE A 154 11.16 -1.66 8.36
C ILE A 154 12.44 -2.07 7.63
N SER A 155 13.26 -2.88 8.28
CA SER A 155 14.57 -3.30 7.76
C SER A 155 14.51 -4.59 6.96
N HIS A 156 13.63 -5.51 7.32
CA HIS A 156 13.47 -6.81 6.68
C HIS A 156 12.00 -7.13 6.52
N VAL A 157 11.61 -7.65 5.34
CA VAL A 157 10.25 -8.10 5.05
C VAL A 157 10.25 -9.62 4.98
N ILE A 158 9.41 -10.27 5.79
CA ILE A 158 9.23 -11.73 5.80
C ILE A 158 7.81 -12.01 5.31
N ARG A 159 7.68 -12.68 4.16
CA ARG A 159 6.39 -13.00 3.52
C ARG A 159 6.34 -14.42 3.02
N GLY A 160 5.13 -14.95 2.80
CA GLY A 160 4.93 -16.18 2.07
C GLY A 160 5.44 -16.09 0.62
N GLU A 161 5.81 -17.22 0.04
CA GLU A 161 6.35 -17.31 -1.32
C GLU A 161 5.39 -16.73 -2.38
N GLU A 162 4.11 -16.91 -2.18
CA GLU A 162 3.04 -16.40 -3.03
C GLU A 162 3.02 -14.86 -3.17
N TRP A 163 3.68 -14.16 -2.27
CA TRP A 163 3.79 -12.69 -2.27
C TRP A 163 5.11 -12.16 -2.83
N LEU A 164 5.98 -13.04 -3.33
CA LEU A 164 7.31 -12.65 -3.79
C LEU A 164 7.26 -11.71 -5.00
N SER A 165 6.22 -11.86 -5.84
CA SER A 165 6.01 -11.02 -7.03
C SER A 165 5.28 -9.71 -6.76
N SER A 166 5.02 -9.36 -5.49
CA SER A 166 4.16 -8.22 -5.10
C SER A 166 4.97 -7.02 -4.65
#